data_8fa73fbab530c768b52f81f9fca6b5a9
#
_entry.id   8fa73fbab530c768b52f81f9fca6b5a9
#
_cell.length_a   1.000
_cell.length_b   1.000
_cell.length_c   1.000
_cell.angle_alpha   90.00
_cell.angle_beta   90.00
_cell.angle_gamma   90.00
#
_symmetry.space_group_name_H-M   'P 1'
#
loop_
_entity.id
_entity.type
_entity.pdbx_description
1 polymer ?
#
loop_
_entity_poly.entity_id
_entity_poly.type
_entity_poly.pdbx_seq_one_letter_code
_entity_poly.pdbx_strand_id
1 'polypeptide(L)'
;MPITRVLVANRGEIARRVFATCRTLGLGTVAVYTDPDANAPHVAEADARVRLPKTNDYLNAEAIIAAARAAGADAVHPGYGFLSENAEFAAAVQAAGLVWIGPPVDAVRAMGSKIESKKMMAAAGVPVLDELDPDTVTTGQLPVLVKASSGGGGRGMRVVDQLDALPSEVAAAQREAQSAFGDPTVFCERYLPTGHHVEVQVMADSHGTVWAVGERE
;
A
#
# COMPACT_ATOMS: atom_id res chain seq x y z
N MET A 1 -14.20 -6.03 21.13
CA MET A 1 -13.31 -6.43 22.25
C MET A 1 -12.14 -5.48 22.28
N PRO A 2 -11.58 -5.16 23.46
CA PRO A 2 -10.35 -4.36 23.50
C PRO A 2 -9.20 -5.13 22.85
N ILE A 3 -8.33 -4.44 22.13
CA ILE A 3 -7.11 -5.01 21.58
C ILE A 3 -6.16 -5.27 22.74
N THR A 4 -5.56 -6.46 22.78
CA THR A 4 -4.59 -6.85 23.81
C THR A 4 -3.24 -7.26 23.22
N ARG A 5 -3.23 -7.78 21.98
CA ARG A 5 -2.01 -8.23 21.31
C ARG A 5 -2.08 -7.99 19.81
N VAL A 6 -1.07 -7.32 19.28
CA VAL A 6 -0.99 -6.92 17.88
C VAL A 6 0.07 -7.74 17.15
N LEU A 7 -0.32 -8.43 16.07
CA LEU A 7 0.63 -8.93 15.08
C LEU A 7 0.93 -7.83 14.07
N VAL A 8 2.22 -7.57 13.82
CA VAL A 8 2.63 -6.68 12.74
C VAL A 8 2.99 -7.52 11.51
N ALA A 9 2.16 -7.42 10.46
CA ALA A 9 2.34 -8.13 9.19
C ALA A 9 3.38 -7.44 8.31
N ASN A 10 4.56 -7.21 8.88
CA ASN A 10 5.67 -6.50 8.25
C ASN A 10 7.00 -6.87 8.95
N ARG A 11 8.09 -6.24 8.52
CA ARG A 11 9.44 -6.51 9.04
C ARG A 11 10.22 -5.20 9.23
N GLY A 12 11.45 -5.32 9.77
CA GLY A 12 12.40 -4.21 9.84
C GLY A 12 11.94 -3.06 10.73
N GLU A 13 12.21 -1.85 10.28
CA GLU A 13 12.02 -0.65 11.09
C GLU A 13 10.54 -0.34 11.37
N ILE A 14 9.63 -0.59 10.41
CA ILE A 14 8.21 -0.31 10.62
C ILE A 14 7.60 -1.24 11.68
N ALA A 15 7.99 -2.52 11.71
CA ALA A 15 7.56 -3.42 12.77
C ALA A 15 8.01 -2.92 14.15
N ARG A 16 9.28 -2.51 14.28
CA ARG A 16 9.83 -1.93 15.52
C ARG A 16 9.10 -0.66 15.95
N ARG A 17 8.80 0.22 14.98
CA ARG A 17 8.06 1.46 15.21
C ARG A 17 6.67 1.19 15.79
N VAL A 18 5.94 0.22 15.23
CA VAL A 18 4.62 -0.19 15.72
C VAL A 18 4.75 -0.85 17.11
N PHE A 19 5.72 -1.73 17.31
CA PHE A 19 5.96 -2.36 18.62
C PHE A 19 6.25 -1.35 19.71
N ALA A 20 6.98 -0.27 19.41
CA ALA A 20 7.25 0.78 20.38
C ALA A 20 5.94 1.43 20.87
N THR A 21 5.01 1.73 19.97
CA THR A 21 3.70 2.26 20.33
C THR A 21 2.85 1.24 21.09
N CYS A 22 2.83 -0.03 20.65
CA CYS A 22 2.13 -1.09 21.37
C CYS A 22 2.59 -1.19 22.83
N ARG A 23 3.92 -1.17 23.08
CA ARG A 23 4.48 -1.19 24.44
C ARG A 23 4.03 0.01 25.28
N THR A 24 4.01 1.21 24.69
CA THR A 24 3.53 2.41 25.39
C THR A 24 2.05 2.28 25.78
N LEU A 25 1.28 1.56 24.99
CA LEU A 25 -0.14 1.30 25.24
C LEU A 25 -0.40 0.07 26.11
N GLY A 26 0.64 -0.64 26.54
CA GLY A 26 0.50 -1.88 27.31
C GLY A 26 -0.01 -3.07 26.51
N LEU A 27 0.15 -3.05 25.18
CA LEU A 27 -0.29 -4.11 24.27
C LEU A 27 0.86 -5.07 24.00
N GLY A 28 0.57 -6.37 23.96
CA GLY A 28 1.50 -7.39 23.52
C GLY A 28 1.80 -7.29 22.02
N THR A 29 2.97 -7.75 21.62
CA THR A 29 3.48 -7.64 20.26
C THR A 29 3.84 -9.00 19.68
N VAL A 30 3.54 -9.20 18.39
CA VAL A 30 3.89 -10.42 17.65
C VAL A 30 4.64 -10.03 16.37
N ALA A 31 5.88 -10.51 16.25
CA ALA A 31 6.63 -10.47 15.01
C ALA A 31 6.35 -11.69 14.14
N VAL A 32 6.30 -11.48 12.83
CA VAL A 32 6.48 -12.54 11.84
C VAL A 32 7.86 -12.42 11.21
N TYR A 33 8.47 -13.54 10.84
CA TYR A 33 9.78 -13.54 10.20
C TYR A 33 9.99 -14.76 9.32
N THR A 34 10.83 -14.62 8.32
CA THR A 34 11.35 -15.72 7.50
C THR A 34 12.81 -15.99 7.89
N ASP A 35 13.39 -17.10 7.44
CA ASP A 35 14.76 -17.49 7.84
C ASP A 35 15.82 -16.39 7.64
N PRO A 36 15.84 -15.63 6.54
CA PRO A 36 16.78 -14.52 6.39
C PRO A 36 16.66 -13.45 7.47
N ASP A 37 15.48 -13.29 8.07
CA ASP A 37 15.22 -12.29 9.10
C ASP A 37 15.28 -12.82 10.54
N ALA A 38 15.64 -14.08 10.75
CA ALA A 38 15.58 -14.73 12.06
C ALA A 38 16.34 -13.97 13.17
N ASN A 39 17.40 -13.27 12.80
CA ASN A 39 18.21 -12.47 13.71
C ASN A 39 17.94 -10.95 13.58
N ALA A 40 16.89 -10.55 12.87
CA ALA A 40 16.58 -9.13 12.70
C ALA A 40 16.05 -8.52 14.01
N PRO A 41 16.36 -7.25 14.30
CA PRO A 41 15.99 -6.59 15.55
C PRO A 41 14.51 -6.65 15.89
N HIS A 42 13.61 -6.52 14.89
CA HIS A 42 12.16 -6.61 15.13
C HIS A 42 11.71 -7.95 15.68
N VAL A 43 12.43 -9.04 15.34
CA VAL A 43 12.12 -10.38 15.86
C VAL A 43 12.51 -10.50 17.32
N ALA A 44 13.67 -9.93 17.70
CA ALA A 44 14.15 -9.95 19.08
C ALA A 44 13.34 -9.03 20.01
N GLU A 45 12.78 -7.94 19.49
CA GLU A 45 12.05 -6.93 20.26
C GLU A 45 10.57 -7.28 20.52
N ALA A 46 10.00 -8.25 19.81
CA ALA A 46 8.60 -8.66 19.99
C ALA A 46 8.44 -9.62 21.18
N ASP A 47 7.29 -9.56 21.86
CA ASP A 47 6.95 -10.46 22.96
C ASP A 47 6.74 -11.90 22.48
N ALA A 48 6.17 -12.07 21.28
CA ALA A 48 6.05 -13.36 20.61
C ALA A 48 6.53 -13.23 19.15
N ARG A 49 6.94 -14.36 18.58
CA ARG A 49 7.47 -14.43 17.22
C ARG A 49 7.03 -15.69 16.54
N VAL A 50 6.63 -15.59 15.27
CA VAL A 50 6.19 -16.70 14.46
C VAL A 50 7.00 -16.78 13.18
N ARG A 51 7.64 -17.91 12.95
CA ARG A 51 8.37 -18.18 11.71
C ARG A 51 7.39 -18.45 10.58
N LEU A 52 7.56 -17.75 9.47
CA LEU A 52 6.87 -18.01 8.22
C LEU A 52 7.63 -19.07 7.41
N PRO A 53 6.94 -20.08 6.81
CA PRO A 53 7.61 -21.19 6.14
C PRO A 53 8.50 -20.82 4.96
N LYS A 54 8.10 -19.81 4.17
CA LYS A 54 8.77 -19.41 2.92
C LYS A 54 9.16 -17.93 2.96
N THR A 55 10.20 -17.57 2.22
CA THR A 55 10.73 -16.20 2.18
C THR A 55 9.69 -15.15 1.72
N ASN A 56 8.80 -15.54 0.80
CA ASN A 56 7.73 -14.66 0.30
C ASN A 56 6.40 -14.76 1.06
N ASP A 57 6.34 -15.49 2.18
CA ASP A 57 5.11 -15.60 2.98
C ASP A 57 4.72 -14.29 3.70
N TYR A 58 5.57 -13.27 3.67
CA TYR A 58 5.13 -11.91 3.99
C TYR A 58 4.00 -11.39 3.08
N LEU A 59 3.84 -11.97 1.88
CA LEU A 59 2.78 -11.68 0.93
C LEU A 59 1.67 -12.74 0.94
N ASN A 60 1.70 -13.67 1.89
CA ASN A 60 0.74 -14.76 2.01
C ASN A 60 -0.25 -14.45 3.14
N ALA A 61 -1.45 -13.99 2.77
CA ALA A 61 -2.51 -13.63 3.71
C ALA A 61 -2.87 -14.76 4.69
N GLU A 62 -2.96 -16.00 4.18
CA GLU A 62 -3.30 -17.17 5.00
C GLU A 62 -2.21 -17.47 6.04
N ALA A 63 -0.94 -17.39 5.66
CA ALA A 63 0.19 -17.59 6.56
C ALA A 63 0.22 -16.53 7.67
N ILE A 64 -0.04 -15.27 7.35
CA ILE A 64 -0.09 -14.16 8.32
C ILE A 64 -1.27 -14.38 9.30
N ILE A 65 -2.46 -14.72 8.81
CA ILE A 65 -3.63 -14.95 9.66
C ILE A 65 -3.42 -16.18 10.56
N ALA A 66 -2.84 -17.26 10.02
CA ALA A 66 -2.47 -18.43 10.81
C ALA A 66 -1.46 -18.09 11.91
N ALA A 67 -0.45 -17.26 11.59
CA ALA A 67 0.53 -16.78 12.56
C ALA A 67 -0.13 -15.95 13.67
N ALA A 68 -1.08 -15.07 13.33
CA ALA A 68 -1.82 -14.26 14.30
C ALA A 68 -2.59 -15.16 15.30
N ARG A 69 -3.32 -16.15 14.79
CA ARG A 69 -4.05 -17.10 15.61
C ARG A 69 -3.14 -17.94 16.50
N ALA A 70 -2.04 -18.45 15.94
CA ALA A 70 -1.08 -19.27 16.67
C ALA A 70 -0.42 -18.51 17.83
N ALA A 71 -0.18 -17.21 17.67
CA ALA A 71 0.39 -16.36 18.71
C ALA A 71 -0.66 -15.72 19.64
N GLY A 72 -1.94 -15.99 19.44
CA GLY A 72 -3.03 -15.40 20.23
C GLY A 72 -3.13 -13.88 20.04
N ALA A 73 -2.82 -13.37 18.85
CA ALA A 73 -3.08 -11.98 18.51
C ALA A 73 -4.56 -11.78 18.23
N ASP A 74 -5.09 -10.63 18.63
CA ASP A 74 -6.48 -10.20 18.40
C ASP A 74 -6.57 -9.08 17.36
N ALA A 75 -5.41 -8.53 16.94
CA ALA A 75 -5.34 -7.49 15.92
C ALA A 75 -4.14 -7.71 14.98
N VAL A 76 -4.28 -7.20 13.75
CA VAL A 76 -3.23 -7.21 12.73
C VAL A 76 -2.99 -5.78 12.24
N HIS A 77 -1.73 -5.32 12.34
CA HIS A 77 -1.25 -4.08 11.75
C HIS A 77 -0.40 -4.39 10.50
N PRO A 78 -0.76 -3.92 9.32
CA PRO A 78 -0.04 -4.28 8.09
C PRO A 78 1.28 -3.54 7.89
N GLY A 79 1.51 -2.44 8.62
CA GLY A 79 2.58 -1.50 8.32
C GLY A 79 2.35 -0.77 6.99
N TYR A 80 3.38 -0.69 6.15
CA TYR A 80 3.30 -0.18 4.79
C TYR A 80 3.94 -1.19 3.81
N GLY A 81 3.63 -1.10 2.51
CA GLY A 81 4.06 -2.09 1.52
C GLY A 81 3.46 -3.48 1.81
N PHE A 82 4.05 -4.53 1.28
CA PHE A 82 3.54 -5.90 1.39
C PHE A 82 2.02 -6.00 1.16
N LEU A 83 1.27 -6.39 2.18
CA LEU A 83 -0.18 -6.58 2.10
C LEU A 83 -0.99 -5.35 2.59
N SER A 84 -0.34 -4.22 2.90
CA SER A 84 -1.03 -3.05 3.48
C SER A 84 -2.09 -2.42 2.55
N GLU A 85 -1.88 -2.54 1.25
CA GLU A 85 -2.80 -2.03 0.22
C GLU A 85 -3.67 -3.14 -0.39
N ASN A 86 -3.69 -4.34 0.21
CA ASN A 86 -4.46 -5.46 -0.28
C ASN A 86 -5.82 -5.54 0.44
N ALA A 87 -6.90 -5.16 -0.26
CA ALA A 87 -8.25 -5.15 0.28
C ALA A 87 -8.74 -6.55 0.67
N GLU A 88 -8.35 -7.59 -0.07
CA GLU A 88 -8.75 -8.96 0.21
C GLU A 88 -8.07 -9.50 1.47
N PHE A 89 -6.81 -9.09 1.73
CA PHE A 89 -6.15 -9.38 2.99
C PHE A 89 -6.85 -8.69 4.18
N ALA A 90 -7.18 -7.41 4.05
CA ALA A 90 -7.92 -6.69 5.09
C ALA A 90 -9.27 -7.37 5.39
N ALA A 91 -10.02 -7.76 4.35
CA ALA A 91 -11.27 -8.50 4.49
C ALA A 91 -11.07 -9.86 5.14
N ALA A 92 -10.02 -10.61 4.76
CA ALA A 92 -9.71 -11.92 5.32
C ALA A 92 -9.33 -11.84 6.81
N VAL A 93 -8.59 -10.81 7.23
CA VAL A 93 -8.28 -10.54 8.64
C VAL A 93 -9.56 -10.34 9.44
N GLN A 94 -10.49 -9.51 8.94
CA GLN A 94 -11.77 -9.28 9.60
C GLN A 94 -12.65 -10.54 9.63
N ALA A 95 -12.72 -11.28 8.52
CA ALA A 95 -13.44 -12.55 8.45
C ALA A 95 -12.86 -13.62 9.39
N ALA A 96 -11.57 -13.52 9.72
CA ALA A 96 -10.91 -14.39 10.70
C ALA A 96 -11.25 -14.02 12.16
N GLY A 97 -12.05 -12.97 12.41
CA GLY A 97 -12.40 -12.45 13.72
C GLY A 97 -11.31 -11.60 14.37
N LEU A 98 -10.31 -11.15 13.58
CA LEU A 98 -9.23 -10.29 14.03
C LEU A 98 -9.53 -8.83 13.72
N VAL A 99 -9.07 -7.91 14.57
CA VAL A 99 -9.18 -6.47 14.31
C VAL A 99 -8.15 -6.09 13.25
N TRP A 100 -8.60 -5.46 12.18
CA TRP A 100 -7.76 -4.84 11.18
C TRP A 100 -7.38 -3.42 11.61
N ILE A 101 -6.08 -3.16 11.82
CA ILE A 101 -5.57 -1.82 12.15
C ILE A 101 -5.14 -1.16 10.84
N GLY A 102 -6.08 -0.54 10.15
CA GLY A 102 -5.88 0.08 8.85
C GLY A 102 -7.18 0.72 8.34
N PRO A 103 -7.15 1.27 7.11
CA PRO A 103 -8.34 1.86 6.50
C PRO A 103 -9.43 0.82 6.28
N PRO A 104 -10.71 1.23 6.15
CA PRO A 104 -11.79 0.32 5.78
C PRO A 104 -11.50 -0.42 4.47
N VAL A 105 -11.94 -1.67 4.36
CA VAL A 105 -11.70 -2.53 3.17
C VAL A 105 -12.10 -1.85 1.87
N ASP A 106 -13.25 -1.17 1.87
CA ASP A 106 -13.72 -0.46 0.68
C ASP A 106 -12.86 0.75 0.32
N ALA A 107 -12.29 1.43 1.31
CA ALA A 107 -11.34 2.51 1.09
C ALA A 107 -10.03 1.97 0.48
N VAL A 108 -9.51 0.84 1.01
CA VAL A 108 -8.32 0.19 0.43
C VAL A 108 -8.58 -0.21 -1.02
N ARG A 109 -9.75 -0.80 -1.30
CA ARG A 109 -10.14 -1.23 -2.67
C ARG A 109 -10.27 -0.04 -3.61
N ALA A 110 -10.96 1.02 -3.20
CA ALA A 110 -11.16 2.21 -4.01
C ALA A 110 -9.87 2.96 -4.31
N MET A 111 -8.95 3.04 -3.34
CA MET A 111 -7.67 3.74 -3.50
C MET A 111 -6.57 2.88 -4.13
N GLY A 112 -6.78 1.57 -4.27
CA GLY A 112 -5.84 0.65 -4.91
C GLY A 112 -5.68 0.86 -6.42
N SER A 113 -6.70 1.42 -7.10
CA SER A 113 -6.64 1.85 -8.49
C SER A 113 -6.46 3.36 -8.58
N LYS A 114 -5.37 3.82 -9.22
CA LYS A 114 -5.12 5.25 -9.43
C LYS A 114 -6.20 5.91 -10.29
N ILE A 115 -6.72 5.18 -11.27
CA ILE A 115 -7.81 5.66 -12.15
C ILE A 115 -9.08 5.88 -11.34
N GLU A 116 -9.51 4.88 -10.57
CA GLU A 116 -10.75 5.00 -9.79
C GLU A 116 -10.62 6.01 -8.64
N SER A 117 -9.47 6.06 -7.98
CA SER A 117 -9.22 7.07 -6.94
C SER A 117 -9.26 8.50 -7.50
N LYS A 118 -8.71 8.74 -8.69
CA LYS A 118 -8.80 10.05 -9.38
C LYS A 118 -10.24 10.43 -9.70
N LYS A 119 -11.02 9.51 -10.24
CA LYS A 119 -12.46 9.74 -10.51
C LYS A 119 -13.22 10.13 -9.25
N MET A 120 -12.95 9.41 -8.15
CA MET A 120 -13.56 9.70 -6.86
C MET A 120 -13.16 11.09 -6.34
N MET A 121 -11.87 11.44 -6.42
CA MET A 121 -11.38 12.76 -5.99
C MET A 121 -11.98 13.88 -6.84
N ALA A 122 -12.02 13.72 -8.17
CA ALA A 122 -12.65 14.67 -9.07
C ALA A 122 -14.14 14.86 -8.76
N ALA A 123 -14.88 13.77 -8.51
CA ALA A 123 -16.29 13.83 -8.12
C ALA A 123 -16.50 14.55 -6.77
N ALA A 124 -15.51 14.51 -5.86
CA ALA A 124 -15.50 15.24 -4.61
C ALA A 124 -15.04 16.72 -4.74
N GLY A 125 -14.77 17.17 -5.97
CA GLY A 125 -14.31 18.56 -6.23
C GLY A 125 -12.83 18.79 -5.95
N VAL A 126 -12.04 17.74 -5.75
CA VAL A 126 -10.58 17.84 -5.59
C VAL A 126 -9.95 18.00 -6.98
N PRO A 127 -9.10 19.01 -7.22
CA PRO A 127 -8.39 19.16 -8.48
C PRO A 127 -7.50 17.94 -8.75
N VAL A 128 -7.62 17.37 -9.93
CA VAL A 128 -6.80 16.24 -10.40
C VAL A 128 -6.23 16.56 -11.77
N LEU A 129 -5.09 15.96 -12.13
CA LEU A 129 -4.60 16.04 -13.50
C LEU A 129 -5.52 15.22 -14.41
N ASP A 130 -5.76 15.73 -15.61
CA ASP A 130 -6.54 15.01 -16.61
C ASP A 130 -5.83 13.70 -16.99
N GLU A 131 -6.63 12.64 -17.09
CA GLU A 131 -6.19 11.39 -17.67
C GLU A 131 -6.24 11.52 -19.19
N LEU A 132 -5.14 11.20 -19.84
CA LEU A 132 -5.00 11.21 -21.28
C LEU A 132 -5.00 9.78 -21.80
N ASP A 133 -5.81 9.50 -22.79
CA ASP A 133 -5.77 8.25 -23.52
C ASP A 133 -4.50 8.22 -24.39
N PRO A 134 -3.60 7.23 -24.18
CA PRO A 134 -2.37 7.12 -24.95
C PRO A 134 -2.56 7.17 -26.48
N ASP A 135 -3.68 6.66 -27.00
CA ASP A 135 -3.97 6.60 -28.43
C ASP A 135 -4.41 7.96 -29.00
N THR A 136 -4.76 8.92 -28.16
CA THR A 136 -5.27 10.24 -28.56
C THR A 136 -4.38 11.40 -28.15
N VAL A 137 -3.24 11.15 -27.51
CA VAL A 137 -2.26 12.18 -27.12
C VAL A 137 -1.76 12.92 -28.35
N THR A 138 -1.74 14.25 -28.25
CA THR A 138 -1.23 15.15 -29.29
C THR A 138 0.09 15.80 -28.91
N THR A 139 0.82 16.31 -29.87
CA THR A 139 2.09 17.02 -29.64
C THR A 139 1.96 18.18 -28.65
N GLY A 140 0.81 18.87 -28.62
CA GLY A 140 0.57 19.99 -27.69
C GLY A 140 0.37 19.57 -26.22
N GLN A 141 0.22 18.28 -25.95
CA GLN A 141 0.07 17.73 -24.59
C GLN A 141 1.38 17.20 -24.02
N LEU A 142 2.44 17.11 -24.85
CA LEU A 142 3.77 16.65 -24.43
C LEU A 142 4.48 17.70 -23.54
N PRO A 143 5.34 17.25 -22.62
CA PRO A 143 5.62 15.87 -22.28
C PRO A 143 4.49 15.23 -21.46
N VAL A 144 4.30 13.91 -21.63
CA VAL A 144 3.36 13.13 -20.84
C VAL A 144 4.10 12.12 -19.96
N LEU A 145 3.43 11.72 -18.89
CA LEU A 145 3.89 10.68 -17.98
C LEU A 145 3.01 9.45 -18.13
N VAL A 146 3.58 8.36 -18.64
CA VAL A 146 2.93 7.04 -18.67
C VAL A 146 3.02 6.42 -17.28
N LYS A 147 1.90 5.91 -16.76
CA LYS A 147 1.77 5.33 -15.42
C LYS A 147 1.02 4.01 -15.45
N ALA A 148 1.43 3.05 -14.63
CA ALA A 148 0.60 1.90 -14.32
C ALA A 148 -0.58 2.31 -13.41
N SER A 149 -1.77 1.78 -13.66
CA SER A 149 -2.97 1.99 -12.84
C SER A 149 -2.77 1.43 -11.44
N SER A 150 -2.19 0.24 -11.35
CA SER A 150 -1.92 -0.49 -10.11
C SER A 150 -0.48 -0.29 -9.64
N GLY A 151 -0.23 -0.47 -8.33
CA GLY A 151 1.10 -0.41 -7.72
C GLY A 151 1.56 0.99 -7.32
N GLY A 152 2.74 1.05 -6.69
CA GLY A 152 3.32 2.26 -6.11
C GLY A 152 4.84 2.34 -6.28
N GLY A 153 5.47 3.34 -5.63
CA GLY A 153 6.94 3.48 -5.61
C GLY A 153 7.57 3.89 -6.93
N GLY A 154 6.82 4.48 -7.86
CA GLY A 154 7.35 5.00 -9.13
C GLY A 154 7.68 3.94 -10.18
N ARG A 155 7.39 2.66 -9.94
CA ARG A 155 7.59 1.60 -10.93
C ARG A 155 6.62 1.75 -12.09
N GLY A 156 7.13 1.50 -13.32
CA GLY A 156 6.32 1.61 -14.53
C GLY A 156 6.01 3.05 -14.96
N MET A 157 6.66 4.07 -14.37
CA MET A 157 6.51 5.46 -14.80
C MET A 157 7.58 5.82 -15.85
N ARG A 158 7.13 6.47 -16.94
CA ARG A 158 7.98 6.94 -18.04
C ARG A 158 7.55 8.30 -18.52
N VAL A 159 8.51 9.23 -18.60
CA VAL A 159 8.29 10.53 -19.23
C VAL A 159 8.51 10.36 -20.74
N VAL A 160 7.54 10.79 -21.52
CA VAL A 160 7.58 10.75 -22.97
C VAL A 160 7.46 12.18 -23.51
N ASP A 161 8.49 12.64 -24.19
CA ASP A 161 8.60 13.99 -24.77
C ASP A 161 8.43 14.00 -26.28
N GLN A 162 8.37 12.82 -26.93
CA GLN A 162 8.20 12.66 -28.38
C GLN A 162 7.00 11.76 -28.69
N LEU A 163 6.12 12.21 -29.55
CA LEU A 163 4.87 11.50 -29.85
C LEU A 163 5.12 10.15 -30.53
N ASP A 164 6.14 10.04 -31.35
CA ASP A 164 6.52 8.81 -32.07
C ASP A 164 7.07 7.73 -31.12
N ALA A 165 7.62 8.11 -29.98
CA ALA A 165 8.07 7.18 -28.94
C ALA A 165 6.92 6.63 -28.08
N LEU A 166 5.78 7.31 -28.01
CA LEU A 166 4.69 7.01 -27.07
C LEU A 166 4.18 5.55 -27.19
N PRO A 167 3.89 4.99 -28.38
CA PRO A 167 3.40 3.62 -28.46
C PRO A 167 4.37 2.57 -27.91
N SER A 168 5.67 2.76 -28.13
CA SER A 168 6.70 1.83 -27.65
C SER A 168 6.86 1.90 -26.13
N GLU A 169 6.79 3.10 -25.54
CA GLU A 169 6.88 3.34 -24.11
C GLU A 169 5.64 2.83 -23.36
N VAL A 170 4.45 3.01 -23.94
CA VAL A 170 3.21 2.42 -23.42
C VAL A 170 3.29 0.90 -23.38
N ALA A 171 3.70 0.27 -24.50
CA ALA A 171 3.83 -1.18 -24.57
C ALA A 171 4.88 -1.72 -23.57
N ALA A 172 5.96 -0.98 -23.33
CA ALA A 172 6.97 -1.34 -22.33
C ALA A 172 6.41 -1.20 -20.89
N ALA A 173 5.67 -0.13 -20.61
CA ALA A 173 5.02 0.08 -19.31
C ALA A 173 3.97 -1.01 -19.02
N GLN A 174 3.18 -1.41 -20.02
CA GLN A 174 2.19 -2.49 -19.90
C GLN A 174 2.84 -3.81 -19.52
N ARG A 175 3.95 -4.19 -20.17
CA ARG A 175 4.68 -5.43 -19.86
C ARG A 175 5.25 -5.41 -18.43
N GLU A 176 5.78 -4.28 -18.03
CA GLU A 176 6.32 -4.11 -16.66
C GLU A 176 5.19 -4.18 -15.62
N ALA A 177 4.08 -3.50 -15.86
CA ALA A 177 2.91 -3.50 -14.98
C ALA A 177 2.31 -4.91 -14.85
N GLN A 178 2.17 -5.64 -15.97
CA GLN A 178 1.72 -7.03 -15.96
C GLN A 178 2.65 -7.92 -15.14
N SER A 179 3.96 -7.76 -15.28
CA SER A 179 4.95 -8.58 -14.56
C SER A 179 4.99 -8.25 -13.06
N ALA A 180 4.87 -6.97 -12.72
CA ALA A 180 5.05 -6.51 -11.34
C ALA A 180 3.75 -6.58 -10.51
N PHE A 181 2.60 -6.36 -11.15
CA PHE A 181 1.31 -6.16 -10.46
C PHE A 181 0.21 -7.11 -10.96
N GLY A 182 0.44 -7.86 -12.04
CA GLY A 182 -0.57 -8.73 -12.65
C GLY A 182 -1.66 -7.98 -13.45
N ASP A 183 -1.52 -6.65 -13.61
CA ASP A 183 -2.45 -5.77 -14.30
C ASP A 183 -1.69 -4.91 -15.31
N PRO A 184 -1.92 -5.06 -16.64
CA PRO A 184 -1.24 -4.30 -17.67
C PRO A 184 -1.82 -2.90 -17.89
N THR A 185 -2.84 -2.50 -17.13
CA THR A 185 -3.53 -1.23 -17.35
C THR A 185 -2.58 -0.06 -17.08
N VAL A 186 -2.40 0.78 -18.10
CA VAL A 186 -1.63 2.02 -18.04
C VAL A 186 -2.46 3.18 -18.56
N PHE A 187 -2.11 4.39 -18.14
CA PHE A 187 -2.71 5.64 -18.58
C PHE A 187 -1.64 6.71 -18.71
N CYS A 188 -1.95 7.81 -19.38
CA CYS A 188 -1.09 8.97 -19.48
C CYS A 188 -1.63 10.13 -18.66
N GLU A 189 -0.73 10.95 -18.16
CA GLU A 189 -1.02 12.25 -17.55
C GLU A 189 -0.07 13.30 -18.12
N ARG A 190 -0.44 14.55 -18.04
CA ARG A 190 0.49 15.64 -18.32
C ARG A 190 1.66 15.58 -17.33
N TYR A 191 2.88 15.58 -17.84
CA TYR A 191 4.06 15.65 -16.99
C TYR A 191 4.30 17.08 -16.50
N LEU A 192 4.48 17.23 -15.20
CA LEU A 192 4.85 18.48 -14.56
C LEU A 192 6.33 18.41 -14.18
N PRO A 193 7.22 19.10 -14.93
CA PRO A 193 8.67 19.00 -14.72
C PRO A 193 9.14 19.70 -13.45
N THR A 194 8.33 20.61 -12.93
CA THR A 194 8.62 21.36 -11.70
C THR A 194 7.42 21.31 -10.77
N GLY A 195 7.69 21.19 -9.49
CA GLY A 195 6.66 21.15 -8.45
C GLY A 195 7.24 20.65 -7.14
N HIS A 196 6.50 20.88 -6.06
CA HIS A 196 6.77 20.30 -4.75
C HIS A 196 5.80 19.15 -4.52
N HIS A 197 6.32 18.02 -4.05
CA HIS A 197 5.49 16.90 -3.59
C HIS A 197 5.10 17.18 -2.15
N VAL A 198 3.87 17.60 -1.94
CA VAL A 198 3.31 17.82 -0.60
C VAL A 198 2.22 16.79 -0.35
N GLU A 199 2.33 16.05 0.73
CA GLU A 199 1.32 15.10 1.16
C GLU A 199 0.73 15.50 2.52
N VAL A 200 -0.55 15.20 2.72
CA VAL A 200 -1.25 15.42 3.99
C VAL A 200 -1.52 14.06 4.62
N GLN A 201 -0.98 13.83 5.82
CA GLN A 201 -1.26 12.60 6.56
C GLN A 201 -2.68 12.63 7.09
N VAL A 202 -3.46 11.63 6.74
CA VAL A 202 -4.83 11.43 7.19
C VAL A 202 -4.88 10.26 8.17
N MET A 203 -5.61 10.45 9.27
CA MET A 203 -5.94 9.40 10.24
C MET A 203 -7.46 9.36 10.42
N ALA A 204 -7.98 8.18 10.70
CA ALA A 204 -9.41 8.02 10.99
C ALA A 204 -9.62 6.98 12.09
N ASP A 205 -10.74 7.09 12.82
CA ASP A 205 -11.16 6.10 13.80
C ASP A 205 -12.40 5.32 13.33
N SER A 206 -12.79 4.33 14.12
CA SER A 206 -14.00 3.54 13.87
C SER A 206 -15.31 4.27 14.19
N HIS A 207 -15.25 5.50 14.70
CA HIS A 207 -16.40 6.33 15.08
C HIS A 207 -16.77 7.36 14.00
N GLY A 208 -16.01 7.37 12.88
CA GLY A 208 -16.25 8.28 11.76
C GLY A 208 -15.50 9.61 11.85
N THR A 209 -14.62 9.79 12.83
CA THR A 209 -13.76 10.97 12.90
C THR A 209 -12.58 10.82 11.95
N VAL A 210 -12.30 11.88 11.19
CA VAL A 210 -11.17 11.95 10.26
C VAL A 210 -10.34 13.17 10.58
N TRP A 211 -9.01 12.99 10.70
CA TRP A 211 -8.07 14.08 10.98
C TRP A 211 -7.06 14.25 9.86
N ALA A 212 -6.84 15.49 9.45
CA ALA A 212 -5.63 15.90 8.75
C ALA A 212 -4.56 16.18 9.82
N VAL A 213 -3.58 15.28 9.95
CA VAL A 213 -2.61 15.31 11.05
C VAL A 213 -1.51 16.34 10.80
N GLY A 214 -1.11 16.50 9.55
CA GLY A 214 -0.06 17.42 9.16
C GLY A 214 0.40 17.19 7.73
N GLU A 215 1.19 18.12 7.24
CA GLU A 215 1.80 18.09 5.92
C GLU A 215 3.22 17.55 5.98
N ARG A 216 3.64 16.91 4.88
CA ARG A 216 5.01 16.42 4.70
C ARG A 216 5.44 16.65 3.25
N GLU A 217 6.70 17.08 3.05
CA GLU A 217 7.37 17.21 1.77
C GLU A 217 8.47 16.16 1.59
#